data_fb38530e73193f8778043d41b19a2222
#
_entry.id   fb38530e73193f8778043d41b19a2222
#
_cell.length_a   1.000
_cell.length_b   1.000
_cell.length_c   1.000
_cell.angle_alpha   90.00
_cell.angle_beta   90.00
_cell.angle_gamma   90.00
#
_symmetry.space_group_name_H-M   'P 1'
#
loop_
_entity.id
_entity.type
_entity.pdbx_description
1 polymer ?
#
loop_
_entity_poly.entity_id
_entity_poly.type
_entity_poly.pdbx_seq_one_letter_code
_entity_poly.pdbx_strand_id
1 'polypeptide(L)'
;MTAAAPSAAARVGSRERTGRPADAARVFADFHIHTRFSRDSLLTEERFVRIALERGLTHVAITNHNNVEGAIAVRDKARELGLDDRLTVILGEEVSTSAGEVVGLFLQRTIPRGLTADETADAIHAQGGLVVVPHPFDPFRNAHIREEPLTRLAEAGKIDAIEVFNCRVTLSRHNLKAAEFAARYRIPGIAASDTHSAYEIAMASNVLPPFSDAAELKALLPTNEWHATRSTVLIHLTTRWAVWK
;
A
#
# COMPACT_ATOMS: atom_id res chain seq x y z
N MET A 1 -19.90 31.08 10.76
CA MET A 1 -20.50 29.87 10.17
C MET A 1 -19.37 28.87 9.98
N THR A 2 -19.20 27.97 10.92
CA THR A 2 -18.14 26.96 10.96
C THR A 2 -18.65 25.72 10.24
N ALA A 3 -18.04 25.40 9.10
CA ALA A 3 -18.29 24.16 8.37
C ALA A 3 -17.60 23.01 9.11
N ALA A 4 -18.38 22.03 9.56
CA ALA A 4 -17.90 20.82 10.18
C ALA A 4 -17.18 19.93 9.15
N ALA A 5 -15.97 19.46 9.50
CA ALA A 5 -15.24 18.46 8.75
C ALA A 5 -15.97 17.10 8.82
N PRO A 6 -15.99 16.31 7.73
CA PRO A 6 -16.59 14.98 7.77
C PRO A 6 -15.75 14.04 8.65
N SER A 7 -16.40 13.47 9.66
CA SER A 7 -15.84 12.45 10.54
C SER A 7 -15.56 11.17 9.76
N ALA A 8 -14.28 10.81 9.62
CA ALA A 8 -13.85 9.49 9.18
C ALA A 8 -14.12 8.47 10.29
N ALA A 9 -15.32 7.92 10.34
CA ALA A 9 -15.68 6.87 11.29
C ALA A 9 -15.14 5.52 10.78
N ALA A 10 -14.07 5.03 11.41
CA ALA A 10 -13.61 3.66 11.27
C ALA A 10 -14.71 2.68 11.73
N ARG A 11 -15.33 1.94 10.81
CA ARG A 11 -16.23 0.84 11.16
C ARG A 11 -15.42 -0.44 11.33
N VAL A 12 -15.24 -0.86 12.56
CA VAL A 12 -14.84 -2.22 12.92
C VAL A 12 -16.10 -3.09 12.82
N GLY A 13 -16.22 -3.89 11.76
CA GLY A 13 -17.38 -4.74 11.51
C GLY A 13 -16.98 -6.16 11.17
N SER A 14 -17.62 -7.15 11.80
CA SER A 14 -17.54 -8.57 11.50
C SER A 14 -18.11 -8.88 10.11
N ARG A 15 -17.42 -9.75 9.36
CA ARG A 15 -17.82 -10.20 8.02
C ARG A 15 -19.10 -11.04 8.09
N GLU A 16 -20.24 -10.48 7.76
CA GLU A 16 -21.40 -11.25 7.25
C GLU A 16 -21.42 -11.18 5.72
N ARG A 17 -21.36 -12.34 5.08
CA ARG A 17 -21.54 -12.46 3.63
C ARG A 17 -23.04 -12.46 3.34
N THR A 18 -23.61 -11.30 3.10
CA THR A 18 -24.93 -11.21 2.48
C THR A 18 -24.77 -10.83 1.00
N GLY A 19 -25.56 -11.50 0.15
CA GLY A 19 -25.51 -11.36 -1.30
C GLY A 19 -25.57 -9.92 -1.78
N ARG A 20 -24.68 -9.60 -2.71
CA ARG A 20 -24.40 -8.26 -3.24
C ARG A 20 -25.41 -7.91 -4.35
N PRO A 21 -26.02 -6.70 -4.34
CA PRO A 21 -26.73 -6.18 -5.52
C PRO A 21 -25.73 -5.91 -6.63
N ALA A 22 -26.17 -6.11 -7.89
CA ALA A 22 -25.42 -5.76 -9.09
C ALA A 22 -25.36 -4.23 -9.23
N ASP A 23 -24.45 -3.59 -8.48
CA ASP A 23 -24.09 -2.20 -8.65
C ASP A 23 -22.62 -2.08 -9.04
N ALA A 24 -22.33 -1.11 -9.90
CA ALA A 24 -21.07 -0.79 -10.56
C ALA A 24 -19.85 -1.56 -10.06
N ALA A 25 -19.14 -2.22 -10.96
CA ALA A 25 -17.93 -2.99 -10.63
C ALA A 25 -17.04 -2.20 -9.66
N ARG A 26 -16.76 -2.73 -8.48
CA ARG A 26 -15.88 -2.11 -7.50
C ARG A 26 -14.55 -2.83 -7.48
N VAL A 27 -13.49 -2.05 -7.37
CA VAL A 27 -12.13 -2.52 -7.14
C VAL A 27 -11.89 -2.69 -5.65
N PHE A 28 -11.32 -3.83 -5.26
CA PHE A 28 -10.80 -4.10 -3.93
C PHE A 28 -9.28 -4.19 -4.04
N ALA A 29 -8.61 -3.14 -3.58
CA ALA A 29 -7.18 -2.96 -3.80
C ALA A 29 -6.37 -2.97 -2.50
N ASP A 30 -5.18 -3.59 -2.52
CA ASP A 30 -4.16 -3.44 -1.50
C ASP A 30 -2.88 -2.94 -2.17
N PHE A 31 -2.34 -1.82 -1.68
CA PHE A 31 -1.26 -1.10 -2.34
C PHE A 31 0.12 -1.27 -1.69
N HIS A 32 0.24 -2.18 -0.69
CA HIS A 32 1.52 -2.43 -0.03
C HIS A 32 1.67 -3.91 0.34
N ILE A 33 2.45 -4.63 -0.48
CA ILE A 33 2.58 -6.08 -0.39
C ILE A 33 4.02 -6.50 -0.71
N HIS A 34 4.58 -7.39 0.13
CA HIS A 34 5.89 -7.99 -0.05
C HIS A 34 5.77 -9.48 -0.37
N THR A 35 6.64 -9.95 -1.25
CA THR A 35 6.82 -11.35 -1.61
C THR A 35 8.23 -11.80 -1.29
N ARG A 36 8.60 -13.05 -1.61
CA ARG A 36 9.96 -13.59 -1.41
C ARG A 36 11.08 -12.81 -2.11
N PHE A 37 10.75 -11.82 -2.94
CA PHE A 37 11.72 -10.87 -3.49
C PHE A 37 12.14 -9.79 -2.47
N SER A 38 11.45 -9.70 -1.35
CA SER A 38 11.90 -9.01 -0.13
C SER A 38 12.49 -10.02 0.84
N ARG A 39 13.62 -9.68 1.47
CA ARG A 39 14.33 -10.59 2.40
C ARG A 39 13.52 -11.02 3.61
N ASP A 40 12.51 -10.27 3.95
CA ASP A 40 11.66 -10.42 5.13
C ASP A 40 10.30 -11.06 4.83
N SER A 41 10.10 -11.56 3.61
CA SER A 41 8.91 -12.31 3.20
C SER A 41 9.29 -13.65 2.57
N LEU A 42 8.55 -14.72 2.91
CA LEU A 42 8.67 -16.05 2.30
C LEU A 42 7.47 -16.37 1.39
N LEU A 43 6.66 -15.37 1.08
CA LEU A 43 5.43 -15.52 0.32
C LEU A 43 5.75 -15.69 -1.17
N THR A 44 5.48 -16.88 -1.71
CA THR A 44 5.66 -17.15 -3.15
C THR A 44 4.56 -16.53 -3.99
N GLU A 45 4.85 -16.24 -5.26
CA GLU A 45 3.96 -15.56 -6.21
C GLU A 45 2.67 -16.34 -6.40
N GLU A 46 2.75 -17.65 -6.64
CA GLU A 46 1.56 -18.50 -6.84
C GLU A 46 0.67 -18.52 -5.59
N ARG A 47 1.28 -18.72 -4.41
CA ARG A 47 0.53 -18.73 -3.15
C ARG A 47 -0.15 -17.39 -2.91
N PHE A 48 0.54 -16.28 -3.21
CA PHE A 48 -0.01 -14.94 -3.09
C PHE A 48 -1.22 -14.76 -4.01
N VAL A 49 -1.08 -15.03 -5.32
CA VAL A 49 -2.15 -14.85 -6.32
C VAL A 49 -3.41 -15.62 -5.92
N ARG A 50 -3.28 -16.89 -5.53
CA ARG A 50 -4.42 -17.72 -5.14
C ARG A 50 -5.13 -17.15 -3.91
N ILE A 51 -4.39 -16.83 -2.85
CA ILE A 51 -4.98 -16.32 -1.60
C ILE A 51 -5.57 -14.91 -1.79
N ALA A 52 -4.94 -14.06 -2.59
CA ALA A 52 -5.45 -12.71 -2.88
C ALA A 52 -6.85 -12.79 -3.51
N LEU A 53 -7.02 -13.63 -4.53
CA LEU A 53 -8.32 -13.87 -5.17
C LEU A 53 -9.34 -14.54 -4.23
N GLU A 54 -8.94 -15.56 -3.48
CA GLU A 54 -9.80 -16.22 -2.48
C GLU A 54 -10.33 -15.22 -1.45
N ARG A 55 -9.54 -14.21 -1.10
CA ARG A 55 -9.91 -13.15 -0.15
C ARG A 55 -10.59 -11.94 -0.78
N GLY A 56 -10.79 -11.97 -2.11
CA GLY A 56 -11.58 -11.01 -2.84
C GLY A 56 -10.84 -9.74 -3.25
N LEU A 57 -9.50 -9.74 -3.25
CA LEU A 57 -8.73 -8.68 -3.89
C LEU A 57 -8.86 -8.80 -5.42
N THR A 58 -8.95 -7.65 -6.08
CA THR A 58 -9.02 -7.54 -7.54
C THR A 58 -7.83 -6.76 -8.10
N HIS A 59 -7.24 -5.89 -7.28
CA HIS A 59 -6.06 -5.10 -7.64
C HIS A 59 -5.04 -5.18 -6.49
N VAL A 60 -3.78 -5.33 -6.82
CA VAL A 60 -2.70 -5.42 -5.84
C VAL A 60 -1.47 -4.69 -6.34
N ALA A 61 -0.84 -3.89 -5.50
CA ALA A 61 0.49 -3.39 -5.78
C ALA A 61 1.51 -4.25 -5.04
N ILE A 62 2.44 -4.83 -5.78
CA ILE A 62 3.56 -5.55 -5.20
C ILE A 62 4.72 -4.57 -5.08
N THR A 63 5.13 -4.31 -3.84
CA THR A 63 6.03 -3.22 -3.47
C THR A 63 7.26 -3.73 -2.72
N ASN A 64 7.91 -4.74 -3.27
CA ASN A 64 9.12 -5.29 -2.65
C ASN A 64 10.20 -4.21 -2.43
N HIS A 65 11.04 -4.41 -1.42
CA HIS A 65 12.12 -3.47 -1.10
C HIS A 65 13.11 -3.35 -2.26
N ASN A 66 13.25 -2.13 -2.78
CA ASN A 66 14.28 -1.71 -3.74
C ASN A 66 14.34 -2.54 -5.03
N ASN A 67 13.21 -3.08 -5.46
CA ASN A 67 13.11 -3.78 -6.75
C ASN A 67 11.67 -3.91 -7.24
N VAL A 68 11.46 -3.89 -8.56
CA VAL A 68 10.17 -4.14 -9.21
C VAL A 68 10.06 -5.60 -9.72
N GLU A 69 11.13 -6.38 -9.66
CA GLU A 69 11.20 -7.74 -10.21
C GLU A 69 10.16 -8.66 -9.57
N GLY A 70 9.91 -8.50 -8.27
CA GLY A 70 8.86 -9.25 -7.59
C GLY A 70 7.46 -8.94 -8.09
N ALA A 71 7.18 -7.69 -8.45
CA ALA A 71 5.91 -7.30 -9.03
C ALA A 71 5.73 -7.91 -10.43
N ILE A 72 6.78 -7.89 -11.24
CA ILE A 72 6.82 -8.54 -12.55
C ILE A 72 6.57 -10.04 -12.39
N ALA A 73 7.24 -10.70 -11.44
CA ALA A 73 7.09 -12.13 -11.19
C ALA A 73 5.66 -12.51 -10.76
N VAL A 74 5.00 -11.71 -9.91
CA VAL A 74 3.60 -11.94 -9.51
C VAL A 74 2.65 -11.74 -10.69
N ARG A 75 2.84 -10.68 -11.48
CA ARG A 75 2.04 -10.43 -12.69
C ARG A 75 2.16 -11.58 -13.70
N ASP A 76 3.39 -12.02 -13.95
CA ASP A 76 3.65 -13.09 -14.91
C ASP A 76 3.10 -14.44 -14.39
N LYS A 77 3.16 -14.66 -13.06
CA LYS A 77 2.54 -15.84 -12.44
C LYS A 77 1.00 -15.79 -12.52
N ALA A 78 0.36 -14.65 -12.33
CA ALA A 78 -1.08 -14.50 -12.52
C ALA A 78 -1.49 -14.86 -13.96
N ARG A 79 -0.71 -14.40 -14.96
CA ARG A 79 -0.91 -14.71 -16.37
C ARG A 79 -0.69 -16.21 -16.67
N GLU A 80 0.39 -16.81 -16.15
CA GLU A 80 0.67 -18.25 -16.29
C GLU A 80 -0.49 -19.10 -15.74
N LEU A 81 -1.14 -18.65 -14.68
CA LEU A 81 -2.28 -19.33 -14.07
C LEU A 81 -3.62 -19.03 -14.77
N GLY A 82 -3.65 -18.14 -15.78
CA GLY A 82 -4.88 -17.68 -16.43
C GLY A 82 -5.80 -16.91 -15.48
N LEU A 83 -5.24 -16.10 -14.58
CA LEU A 83 -5.94 -15.34 -13.54
C LEU A 83 -5.75 -13.82 -13.65
N ASP A 84 -5.09 -13.36 -14.72
CA ASP A 84 -4.76 -11.94 -14.94
C ASP A 84 -6.00 -11.09 -15.34
N ASP A 85 -7.08 -11.71 -15.77
CA ASP A 85 -8.39 -11.08 -15.94
C ASP A 85 -9.12 -10.84 -14.61
N ARG A 86 -8.71 -11.52 -13.54
CA ARG A 86 -9.33 -11.46 -12.20
C ARG A 86 -8.49 -10.70 -11.17
N LEU A 87 -7.18 -10.64 -11.36
CA LEU A 87 -6.24 -9.96 -10.47
C LEU A 87 -5.32 -9.04 -11.26
N THR A 88 -5.57 -7.75 -11.19
CA THR A 88 -4.67 -6.73 -11.74
C THR A 88 -3.47 -6.52 -10.81
N VAL A 89 -2.26 -6.69 -11.33
CA VAL A 89 -1.03 -6.49 -10.59
C VAL A 89 -0.38 -5.17 -11.02
N ILE A 90 -0.33 -4.23 -10.09
CA ILE A 90 0.35 -2.94 -10.25
C ILE A 90 1.83 -3.14 -9.89
N LEU A 91 2.71 -2.72 -10.79
CA LEU A 91 4.15 -2.74 -10.53
C LEU A 91 4.49 -1.61 -9.55
N GLY A 92 5.03 -1.96 -8.41
CA GLY A 92 5.43 -1.02 -7.38
C GLY A 92 6.77 -1.41 -6.77
N GLU A 93 7.26 -0.54 -5.91
CA GLU A 93 8.50 -0.69 -5.17
C GLU A 93 8.46 0.12 -3.89
N GLU A 94 8.87 -0.45 -2.78
CA GLU A 94 9.17 0.30 -1.56
C GLU A 94 10.65 0.68 -1.57
N VAL A 95 10.91 1.95 -1.88
CA VAL A 95 12.25 2.50 -2.09
C VAL A 95 12.84 2.98 -0.77
N SER A 96 14.00 2.45 -0.39
CA SER A 96 14.78 2.95 0.74
C SER A 96 15.52 4.24 0.33
N THR A 97 15.02 5.38 0.78
CA THR A 97 15.65 6.69 0.58
C THR A 97 16.67 7.00 1.68
N SER A 98 17.41 8.09 1.56
CA SER A 98 18.30 8.57 2.63
C SER A 98 17.54 9.10 3.87
N ALA A 99 16.20 9.18 3.78
CA ALA A 99 15.35 9.78 4.82
C ALA A 99 14.24 8.84 5.34
N GLY A 100 14.19 7.61 4.87
CA GLY A 100 13.16 6.61 5.15
C GLY A 100 12.59 6.03 3.86
N GLU A 101 11.46 5.33 3.93
CA GLU A 101 10.86 4.62 2.80
C GLU A 101 9.80 5.46 2.10
N VAL A 102 9.73 5.30 0.77
CA VAL A 102 8.71 5.84 -0.13
C VAL A 102 8.29 4.74 -1.08
N VAL A 103 6.99 4.55 -1.25
CA VAL A 103 6.43 3.60 -2.21
C VAL A 103 6.12 4.29 -3.53
N GLY A 104 6.62 3.71 -4.63
CA GLY A 104 6.23 4.06 -6.00
C GLY A 104 5.25 3.03 -6.55
N LEU A 105 4.16 3.49 -7.15
CA LEU A 105 3.19 2.64 -7.86
C LEU A 105 3.24 2.93 -9.36
N PHE A 106 2.82 1.95 -10.20
CA PHE A 106 2.83 2.01 -11.66
C PHE A 106 4.23 2.25 -12.27
N LEU A 107 5.23 1.66 -11.64
CA LEU A 107 6.60 1.79 -12.09
C LEU A 107 6.85 0.91 -13.33
N GLN A 108 7.78 1.36 -14.17
CA GLN A 108 8.25 0.63 -15.35
C GLN A 108 9.63 -0.01 -15.10
N ARG A 109 10.39 0.53 -14.16
CA ARG A 109 11.74 0.08 -13.77
C ARG A 109 12.03 0.47 -12.32
N THR A 110 12.95 -0.25 -11.72
CA THR A 110 13.46 -0.01 -10.37
C THR A 110 13.97 1.41 -10.19
N ILE A 111 13.66 2.02 -9.05
CA ILE A 111 14.19 3.31 -8.59
C ILE A 111 15.48 3.04 -7.80
N PRO A 112 16.58 3.74 -8.06
CA PRO A 112 17.80 3.58 -7.27
C PRO A 112 17.57 3.90 -5.79
N ARG A 113 17.98 2.99 -4.89
CA ARG A 113 17.94 3.23 -3.45
C ARG A 113 18.95 4.30 -3.03
N GLY A 114 18.70 4.96 -1.90
CA GLY A 114 19.64 5.90 -1.29
C GLY A 114 19.55 7.34 -1.81
N LEU A 115 18.70 7.60 -2.79
CA LEU A 115 18.32 8.94 -3.20
C LEU A 115 17.66 9.67 -2.02
N THR A 116 17.60 10.99 -2.07
CA THR A 116 16.75 11.77 -1.17
C THR A 116 15.28 11.43 -1.42
N ALA A 117 14.41 11.72 -0.45
CA ALA A 117 12.97 11.49 -0.63
C ALA A 117 12.40 12.33 -1.80
N ASP A 118 12.92 13.53 -2.02
CA ASP A 118 12.54 14.41 -3.14
C ASP A 118 12.95 13.85 -4.49
N GLU A 119 14.21 13.40 -4.63
CA GLU A 119 14.72 12.77 -5.86
C GLU A 119 13.98 11.46 -6.15
N THR A 120 13.64 10.70 -5.11
CA THR A 120 12.86 9.47 -5.25
C THR A 120 11.45 9.78 -5.77
N ALA A 121 10.78 10.79 -5.19
CA ALA A 121 9.45 11.22 -5.66
C ALA A 121 9.50 11.70 -7.11
N ASP A 122 10.50 12.50 -7.48
CA ASP A 122 10.69 12.97 -8.86
C ASP A 122 10.95 11.80 -9.82
N ALA A 123 11.74 10.80 -9.42
CA ALA A 123 12.03 9.62 -10.23
C ALA A 123 10.79 8.72 -10.42
N ILE A 124 9.90 8.62 -9.42
CA ILE A 124 8.61 7.92 -9.53
C ILE A 124 7.70 8.67 -10.51
N HIS A 125 7.53 9.97 -10.33
CA HIS A 125 6.69 10.81 -11.21
C HIS A 125 7.21 10.83 -12.65
N ALA A 126 8.53 10.81 -12.85
CA ALA A 126 9.16 10.75 -14.18
C ALA A 126 8.82 9.45 -14.96
N GLN A 127 8.40 8.40 -14.25
CA GLN A 127 7.88 7.18 -14.87
C GLN A 127 6.36 7.19 -15.07
N GLY A 128 5.66 8.27 -14.72
CA GLY A 128 4.20 8.34 -14.68
C GLY A 128 3.59 7.62 -13.49
N GLY A 129 4.41 7.29 -12.48
CA GLY A 129 3.99 6.60 -11.27
C GLY A 129 3.36 7.52 -10.22
N LEU A 130 2.84 6.92 -9.15
CA LEU A 130 2.30 7.62 -7.98
C LEU A 130 3.20 7.42 -6.77
N VAL A 131 3.37 8.50 -6.01
CA VAL A 131 4.14 8.53 -4.75
C VAL A 131 3.20 8.26 -3.58
N VAL A 132 3.46 7.17 -2.86
CA VAL A 132 2.75 6.83 -1.63
C VAL A 132 3.74 6.84 -0.46
N VAL A 133 3.37 7.45 0.66
CA VAL A 133 4.18 7.40 1.88
C VAL A 133 3.67 6.30 2.78
N PRO A 134 4.48 5.24 3.01
CA PRO A 134 4.09 4.11 3.85
C PRO A 134 4.30 4.44 5.34
N HIS A 135 3.45 3.92 6.23
CA HIS A 135 3.57 3.93 7.71
C HIS A 135 4.40 5.09 8.32
N PRO A 136 4.10 6.38 8.04
CA PRO A 136 5.03 7.51 8.19
C PRO A 136 5.47 7.83 9.62
N PHE A 137 4.74 7.36 10.64
CA PHE A 137 5.00 7.73 12.05
C PHE A 137 5.24 6.51 12.95
N ASP A 138 5.57 5.34 12.40
CA ASP A 138 5.86 4.14 13.21
C ASP A 138 7.34 4.08 13.63
N PRO A 139 7.72 4.49 14.85
CA PRO A 139 9.10 4.53 15.31
C PRO A 139 9.71 3.14 15.54
N PHE A 140 8.88 2.09 15.55
CA PHE A 140 9.35 0.70 15.65
C PHE A 140 9.88 0.16 14.32
N ARG A 141 9.66 0.92 13.23
CA ARG A 141 10.27 0.69 11.93
C ARG A 141 11.43 1.65 11.74
N ASN A 142 12.64 1.12 11.65
CA ASN A 142 13.85 1.91 11.46
C ASN A 142 13.84 2.69 10.12
N ALA A 143 12.95 2.32 9.20
CA ALA A 143 12.90 2.83 7.84
C ALA A 143 11.70 3.77 7.57
N HIS A 144 10.88 4.14 8.58
CA HIS A 144 9.85 5.15 8.38
C HIS A 144 10.46 6.51 7.97
N ILE A 145 9.78 7.23 7.09
CA ILE A 145 10.26 8.54 6.63
C ILE A 145 10.32 9.54 7.80
N ARG A 146 11.41 10.30 7.88
CA ARG A 146 11.57 11.35 8.90
C ARG A 146 10.60 12.50 8.66
N GLU A 147 10.19 13.19 9.75
CA GLU A 147 9.11 14.18 9.72
C GLU A 147 9.44 15.41 8.85
N GLU A 148 10.71 15.87 8.84
CA GLU A 148 11.11 17.01 8.03
C GLU A 148 11.03 16.72 6.52
N PRO A 149 11.63 15.64 5.96
CA PRO A 149 11.45 15.28 4.57
C PRO A 149 9.98 14.99 4.18
N LEU A 150 9.21 14.36 5.07
CA LEU A 150 7.79 14.12 4.86
C LEU A 150 7.01 15.44 4.69
N THR A 151 7.27 16.39 5.58
CA THR A 151 6.65 17.73 5.52
C THR A 151 7.02 18.46 4.22
N ARG A 152 8.30 18.44 3.85
CA ARG A 152 8.77 19.06 2.60
C ARG A 152 8.11 18.46 1.36
N LEU A 153 8.00 17.13 1.27
CA LEU A 153 7.27 16.47 0.18
C LEU A 153 5.79 16.88 0.13
N ALA A 154 5.13 16.98 1.29
CA ALA A 154 3.74 17.37 1.39
C ALA A 154 3.53 18.84 0.94
N GLU A 155 4.39 19.76 1.38
CA GLU A 155 4.34 21.17 0.99
C GLU A 155 4.66 21.38 -0.51
N ALA A 156 5.51 20.54 -1.07
CA ALA A 156 5.82 20.53 -2.50
C ALA A 156 4.74 19.86 -3.37
N GLY A 157 3.69 19.25 -2.76
CA GLY A 157 2.64 18.54 -3.50
C GLY A 157 3.13 17.27 -4.19
N LYS A 158 4.20 16.65 -3.68
CA LYS A 158 4.83 15.47 -4.29
C LYS A 158 4.28 14.14 -3.76
N ILE A 159 3.32 14.15 -2.84
CA ILE A 159 2.70 12.94 -2.27
C ILE A 159 1.33 12.76 -2.90
N ASP A 160 1.08 11.64 -3.56
CA ASP A 160 -0.20 11.30 -4.19
C ASP A 160 -1.16 10.61 -3.21
N ALA A 161 -0.62 9.80 -2.29
CA ALA A 161 -1.36 9.20 -1.19
C ALA A 161 -0.46 8.95 0.03
N ILE A 162 -1.08 8.73 1.19
CA ILE A 162 -0.39 8.38 2.43
C ILE A 162 -1.13 7.26 3.15
N GLU A 163 -0.41 6.32 3.73
CA GLU A 163 -1.00 5.29 4.57
C GLU A 163 -1.51 5.89 5.88
N VAL A 164 -2.81 6.13 5.95
CA VAL A 164 -3.50 6.55 7.17
C VAL A 164 -3.82 5.37 8.08
N PHE A 165 -3.76 4.15 7.52
CA PHE A 165 -3.88 2.91 8.26
C PHE A 165 -2.96 1.85 7.65
N ASN A 166 -1.95 1.45 8.40
CA ASN A 166 -1.13 0.29 8.07
C ASN A 166 -1.41 -0.81 9.11
N CYS A 167 -1.73 -2.02 8.64
CA CYS A 167 -2.16 -3.13 9.49
C CYS A 167 -1.07 -3.59 10.47
N ARG A 168 0.20 -3.38 10.15
CA ARG A 168 1.35 -3.80 10.96
C ARG A 168 1.83 -2.75 11.96
N VAL A 169 1.28 -1.53 11.91
CA VAL A 169 1.61 -0.48 12.88
C VAL A 169 1.24 -0.95 14.28
N THR A 170 2.24 -0.98 15.17
CA THR A 170 2.13 -1.55 16.51
C THR A 170 1.17 -0.75 17.41
N LEU A 171 1.23 0.57 17.37
CA LEU A 171 0.42 1.45 18.20
C LEU A 171 -0.53 2.29 17.34
N SER A 172 -1.84 2.15 17.56
CA SER A 172 -2.90 2.84 16.79
C SER A 172 -2.72 4.36 16.72
N ARG A 173 -2.07 4.98 17.73
CA ARG A 173 -1.78 6.43 17.71
C ARG A 173 -0.92 6.86 16.51
N HIS A 174 -0.10 5.97 15.94
CA HIS A 174 0.73 6.31 14.78
C HIS A 174 -0.11 6.38 13.51
N ASN A 175 -1.09 5.48 13.34
CA ASN A 175 -2.10 5.58 12.28
C ASN A 175 -2.94 6.86 12.45
N LEU A 176 -3.33 7.22 13.67
CA LEU A 176 -4.04 8.48 13.92
C LEU A 176 -3.21 9.71 13.54
N LYS A 177 -1.90 9.73 13.91
CA LYS A 177 -1.00 10.82 13.51
C LYS A 177 -0.86 10.91 11.98
N ALA A 178 -0.83 9.77 11.27
CA ALA A 178 -0.82 9.74 9.81
C ALA A 178 -2.10 10.32 9.21
N ALA A 179 -3.26 9.98 9.76
CA ALA A 179 -4.54 10.53 9.33
C ALA A 179 -4.66 12.05 9.59
N GLU A 180 -4.17 12.53 10.73
CA GLU A 180 -4.11 13.96 11.05
C GLU A 180 -3.18 14.72 10.08
N PHE A 181 -2.02 14.14 9.75
CA PHE A 181 -1.09 14.70 8.77
C PHE A 181 -1.72 14.76 7.38
N ALA A 182 -2.33 13.66 6.92
CA ALA A 182 -3.06 13.58 5.65
C ALA A 182 -4.13 14.68 5.55
N ALA A 183 -4.93 14.84 6.59
CA ALA A 183 -5.98 15.85 6.64
C ALA A 183 -5.40 17.29 6.59
N ARG A 184 -4.30 17.56 7.31
CA ARG A 184 -3.63 18.87 7.33
C ARG A 184 -3.17 19.30 5.95
N TYR A 185 -2.54 18.38 5.21
CA TYR A 185 -1.97 18.66 3.88
C TYR A 185 -2.92 18.31 2.73
N ARG A 186 -4.15 17.85 3.03
CA ARG A 186 -5.17 17.43 2.05
C ARG A 186 -4.67 16.33 1.11
N ILE A 187 -3.88 15.40 1.66
CA ILE A 187 -3.37 14.24 0.93
C ILE A 187 -4.38 13.09 1.07
N PRO A 188 -4.76 12.41 -0.02
CA PRO A 188 -5.63 11.24 0.04
C PRO A 188 -5.07 10.15 0.94
N GLY A 189 -5.92 9.58 1.81
CA GLY A 189 -5.55 8.48 2.70
C GLY A 189 -5.86 7.11 2.09
N ILE A 190 -4.95 6.16 2.27
CA ILE A 190 -5.17 4.74 1.94
C ILE A 190 -4.94 3.86 3.15
N ALA A 191 -5.51 2.65 3.12
CA ALA A 191 -5.15 1.58 4.04
C ALA A 191 -4.24 0.57 3.34
N ALA A 192 -3.28 0.02 4.07
CA ALA A 192 -2.32 -0.94 3.56
C ALA A 192 -2.19 -2.15 4.51
N SER A 193 -2.09 -3.36 3.96
CA SER A 193 -1.84 -4.55 4.76
C SER A 193 -0.37 -4.65 5.16
N ASP A 194 0.51 -4.21 4.29
CA ASP A 194 1.96 -4.38 4.43
C ASP A 194 2.31 -5.87 4.58
N THR A 195 1.68 -6.66 3.70
CA THR A 195 1.72 -8.12 3.71
C THR A 195 3.14 -8.65 3.56
N HIS A 196 3.57 -9.52 4.49
CA HIS A 196 4.81 -10.31 4.42
C HIS A 196 4.55 -11.81 4.56
N SER A 197 3.32 -12.18 4.86
CA SER A 197 2.91 -13.58 5.03
C SER A 197 1.51 -13.82 4.48
N ALA A 198 1.18 -15.08 4.20
CA ALA A 198 -0.15 -15.46 3.73
C ALA A 198 -1.30 -15.04 4.68
N TYR A 199 -1.00 -14.88 5.97
CA TYR A 199 -1.99 -14.47 6.96
C TYR A 199 -2.44 -13.01 6.75
N GLU A 200 -1.52 -12.14 6.33
CA GLU A 200 -1.74 -10.69 6.23
C GLU A 200 -2.45 -10.27 4.93
N ILE A 201 -2.50 -11.14 3.92
CA ILE A 201 -3.15 -10.85 2.63
C ILE A 201 -4.60 -10.40 2.86
N ALA A 202 -4.99 -9.26 2.27
CA ALA A 202 -6.31 -8.64 2.38
C ALA A 202 -6.71 -8.26 3.83
N MET A 203 -5.77 -8.05 4.74
CA MET A 203 -6.05 -7.39 6.01
C MET A 203 -6.39 -5.91 5.84
N ALA A 204 -5.96 -5.29 4.74
CA ALA A 204 -6.45 -4.03 4.22
C ALA A 204 -7.06 -4.21 2.84
N SER A 205 -8.05 -3.40 2.53
CA SER A 205 -8.67 -3.32 1.21
C SER A 205 -9.22 -1.91 1.00
N ASN A 206 -8.70 -1.22 -0.01
CA ASN A 206 -9.24 0.03 -0.50
C ASN A 206 -10.36 -0.27 -1.49
N VAL A 207 -11.44 0.48 -1.44
CA VAL A 207 -12.65 0.24 -2.24
C VAL A 207 -12.89 1.45 -3.14
N LEU A 208 -12.69 1.25 -4.42
CA LEU A 208 -12.67 2.30 -5.44
C LEU A 208 -13.54 1.91 -6.64
N PRO A 209 -13.99 2.88 -7.45
CA PRO A 209 -14.43 2.59 -8.81
C PRO A 209 -13.31 1.92 -9.62
N PRO A 210 -13.63 1.26 -10.76
CA PRO A 210 -12.63 0.70 -11.66
C PRO A 210 -11.64 1.76 -12.15
N PHE A 211 -10.38 1.36 -12.27
CA PHE A 211 -9.30 2.15 -12.85
C PHE A 211 -8.33 1.23 -13.58
N SER A 212 -7.62 1.76 -14.57
CA SER A 212 -6.67 1.02 -15.41
C SER A 212 -5.24 1.57 -15.36
N ASP A 213 -5.07 2.81 -14.92
CA ASP A 213 -3.77 3.48 -14.88
C ASP A 213 -3.58 4.40 -13.66
N ALA A 214 -2.40 4.99 -13.56
CA ALA A 214 -2.02 5.87 -12.45
C ALA A 214 -2.87 7.16 -12.40
N ALA A 215 -3.23 7.74 -13.56
CA ALA A 215 -3.97 8.98 -13.61
C ALA A 215 -5.41 8.78 -13.13
N GLU A 216 -6.04 7.69 -13.55
CA GLU A 216 -7.37 7.29 -13.09
C GLU A 216 -7.37 6.99 -11.59
N LEU A 217 -6.41 6.20 -11.09
CA LEU A 217 -6.30 5.95 -9.65
C LEU A 217 -6.13 7.27 -8.89
N LYS A 218 -5.22 8.14 -9.30
CA LYS A 218 -4.99 9.44 -8.65
C LYS A 218 -6.28 10.27 -8.54
N ALA A 219 -7.09 10.30 -9.58
CA ALA A 219 -8.36 11.01 -9.59
C ALA A 219 -9.39 10.41 -8.62
N LEU A 220 -9.33 9.10 -8.37
CA LEU A 220 -10.24 8.37 -7.50
C LEU A 220 -9.81 8.35 -6.03
N LEU A 221 -8.53 8.51 -5.73
CA LEU A 221 -8.00 8.45 -4.34
C LEU A 221 -8.77 9.34 -3.34
N PRO A 222 -9.24 10.56 -3.68
CA PRO A 222 -10.03 11.38 -2.75
C PRO A 222 -11.37 10.76 -2.33
N THR A 223 -11.88 9.80 -3.09
CA THR A 223 -13.16 9.10 -2.83
C THR A 223 -12.95 7.71 -2.23
N ASN A 224 -11.70 7.36 -1.90
CA ASN A 224 -11.36 6.04 -1.39
C ASN A 224 -12.08 5.72 -0.08
N GLU A 225 -12.80 4.61 -0.07
CA GLU A 225 -13.27 3.94 1.14
C GLU A 225 -12.34 2.75 1.43
N TRP A 226 -12.17 2.38 2.68
CA TRP A 226 -11.32 1.24 2.99
C TRP A 226 -11.80 0.43 4.19
N HIS A 227 -11.43 -0.84 4.19
CA HIS A 227 -11.61 -1.76 5.31
C HIS A 227 -10.24 -2.28 5.71
N ALA A 228 -9.92 -2.26 7.00
CA ALA A 228 -8.66 -2.79 7.49
C ALA A 228 -8.80 -3.35 8.90
N THR A 229 -7.98 -4.38 9.17
CA THR A 229 -7.89 -5.02 10.48
C THR A 229 -6.42 -5.07 10.89
N ARG A 230 -6.12 -4.67 12.12
CA ARG A 230 -4.75 -4.73 12.62
C ARG A 230 -4.24 -6.16 12.69
N SER A 231 -3.01 -6.36 12.28
CA SER A 231 -2.32 -7.62 12.54
C SER A 231 -1.92 -7.74 14.02
N THR A 232 -1.65 -8.96 14.44
CA THR A 232 -1.16 -9.21 15.81
C THR A 232 0.32 -8.84 15.90
N VAL A 233 0.78 -8.41 17.07
CA VAL A 233 2.20 -8.09 17.31
C VAL A 233 3.12 -9.29 17.01
N LEU A 234 2.60 -10.52 17.13
CA LEU A 234 3.33 -11.75 16.83
C LEU A 234 3.75 -11.89 15.36
N ILE A 235 3.11 -11.15 14.43
CA ILE A 235 3.46 -11.19 13.01
C ILE A 235 4.89 -10.69 12.75
N HIS A 236 5.41 -9.80 13.59
CA HIS A 236 6.79 -9.34 13.48
C HIS A 236 7.83 -10.45 13.72
N LEU A 237 7.44 -11.55 14.39
CA LEU A 237 8.31 -12.71 14.59
C LEU A 237 8.49 -13.50 13.28
N THR A 238 7.45 -13.57 12.44
CA THR A 238 7.54 -14.27 11.13
C THR A 238 8.48 -13.55 10.19
N THR A 239 8.44 -12.22 10.15
CA THR A 239 9.36 -11.38 9.37
C THR A 239 10.81 -11.58 9.82
N ARG A 240 11.06 -11.53 11.14
CA ARG A 240 12.41 -11.78 11.68
C ARG A 240 12.92 -13.17 11.35
N TRP A 241 12.06 -14.18 11.38
CA TRP A 241 12.43 -15.54 11.01
C TRP A 241 12.77 -15.66 9.51
N ALA A 242 12.06 -14.95 8.64
CA ALA A 242 12.35 -14.93 7.21
C ALA A 242 13.75 -14.36 6.90
N VAL A 243 14.15 -13.31 7.63
CA VAL A 243 15.49 -12.69 7.47
C VAL A 243 16.63 -13.63 7.91
N TRP A 244 16.35 -14.61 8.80
CA TRP A 244 17.37 -15.54 9.33
C TRP A 244 17.57 -16.79 8.45
N LYS A 245 16.75 -17.02 7.44
CA LYS A 245 16.89 -18.12 6.46
C LYS A 245 17.64 -17.72 5.21
#